data_4c306940766dcf215801a68f3e7b0c10
#
_entry.id   4c306940766dcf215801a68f3e7b0c10
#
_cell.length_a   1.000
_cell.length_b   1.000
_cell.length_c   1.000
_cell.angle_alpha   90.00
_cell.angle_beta   90.00
_cell.angle_gamma   90.00
#
_symmetry.space_group_name_H-M   'P 1'
#
loop_
_entity.id
_entity.type
_entity.pdbx_description
1 polymer ?
#
loop_
_entity_poly.entity_id
_entity_poly.type
_entity_poly.pdbx_seq_one_letter_code
_entity_poly.pdbx_strand_id
1 'polypeptide(L)'
;MTVRNTCCALLLGCALIPLIIACDKWENETVESTYQGIITPDPTYNFKRAGNSSVDILECKLLKEAVDLTYRHLHEANFTNEELYKLARGYYENGEFGLKPQEEIATSSQHEANRAQLLAEVEDIFTKSCELSGYGKPNASMIRNTPAEEGKGGYLGVNIGDANLCFADAKGVVVAELFQGIADGSIYLDKVLNIHLDDALFQNEALRMAHQNAEVLPGRNYTELEHHWDLAYGYYQYWLPYTQGNGLAILRDSKINLYNAFARGRGALTRYRYDSVELQIKNIRKELSKVVAVRAMRAFVGENTEANLAEEIRNALFFISQGCGALYALPFTRKEDGSSFFSYAEVQTMLEELTSGRGLWDAERLQGTTDTEGALQHIASTIGQRFGIALEEVKRNR
;
A
#
# COMPACT_ATOMS: atom_id res chain seq x y z
N MET A 1 74.29 -14.14 35.09
CA MET A 1 73.02 -13.90 35.83
C MET A 1 71.92 -13.69 34.82
N THR A 2 71.11 -14.68 34.70
CA THR A 2 70.09 -14.84 33.65
C THR A 2 68.76 -14.29 34.14
N VAL A 3 68.18 -13.43 33.37
CA VAL A 3 66.78 -13.01 33.58
C VAL A 3 65.96 -13.49 32.39
N ARG A 4 64.99 -14.37 32.68
CA ARG A 4 64.03 -14.91 31.74
C ARG A 4 62.89 -13.88 31.53
N ASN A 5 62.67 -13.49 30.29
CA ASN A 5 61.47 -12.79 29.85
C ASN A 5 60.37 -13.78 29.56
N THR A 6 59.27 -13.69 30.30
CA THR A 6 58.02 -14.40 30.03
C THR A 6 57.13 -13.51 29.21
N CYS A 7 56.92 -13.83 27.94
CA CYS A 7 55.91 -13.19 27.11
C CYS A 7 54.52 -13.71 27.48
N CYS A 8 53.65 -12.85 28.00
CA CYS A 8 52.22 -13.08 28.05
C CYS A 8 51.60 -12.74 26.69
N ALA A 9 51.15 -13.76 25.98
CA ALA A 9 50.33 -13.60 24.79
C ALA A 9 48.88 -13.27 25.23
N LEU A 10 48.45 -12.03 25.05
CA LEU A 10 47.04 -11.65 25.11
C LEU A 10 46.33 -12.13 23.84
N LEU A 11 45.55 -13.18 23.98
CA LEU A 11 44.54 -13.57 22.98
C LEU A 11 43.41 -12.56 23.02
N LEU A 12 43.39 -11.61 22.06
CA LEU A 12 42.20 -10.87 21.72
C LEU A 12 41.20 -11.80 21.05
N GLY A 13 40.28 -12.33 21.86
CA GLY A 13 39.07 -12.97 21.35
C GLY A 13 38.18 -11.92 20.70
N CYS A 14 38.20 -11.83 19.37
CA CYS A 14 37.15 -11.18 18.61
C CYS A 14 35.85 -11.92 18.88
N ALA A 15 35.03 -11.36 19.73
CA ALA A 15 33.63 -11.77 19.86
C ALA A 15 32.88 -11.41 18.59
N LEU A 16 32.91 -12.32 17.62
CA LEU A 16 31.90 -12.40 16.55
C LEU A 16 30.63 -12.95 17.18
N ILE A 17 29.78 -12.08 17.68
CA ILE A 17 28.44 -12.38 18.21
C ILE A 17 27.44 -11.59 17.36
N PRO A 18 26.31 -12.14 17.14
CA PRO A 18 25.83 -13.00 16.09
C PRO A 18 24.70 -12.27 15.32
N LEU A 19 24.97 -12.07 14.07
CA LEU A 19 23.89 -11.79 13.10
C LEU A 19 23.07 -13.06 12.79
N ILE A 20 23.24 -14.13 13.56
CA ILE A 20 22.62 -15.44 13.29
C ILE A 20 21.30 -15.63 14.04
N ILE A 21 21.02 -14.88 15.12
CA ILE A 21 19.86 -15.14 16.00
C ILE A 21 18.52 -14.71 15.35
N ALA A 22 18.53 -13.80 14.37
CA ALA A 22 17.31 -13.44 13.67
C ALA A 22 16.83 -14.49 12.64
N CYS A 23 17.71 -15.40 12.19
CA CYS A 23 17.36 -16.49 11.27
C CYS A 23 16.71 -17.69 11.98
N ASP A 24 17.15 -18.02 13.18
CA ASP A 24 16.72 -19.26 13.87
C ASP A 24 15.24 -19.29 14.25
N LYS A 25 14.61 -18.13 14.45
CA LYS A 25 13.18 -18.07 14.79
C LYS A 25 12.25 -18.43 13.65
N TRP A 26 12.73 -18.35 12.42
CA TRP A 26 11.96 -18.64 11.21
C TRP A 26 12.15 -20.06 10.69
N GLU A 27 13.22 -20.73 11.12
CA GLU A 27 13.55 -22.09 10.70
C GLU A 27 12.68 -23.14 11.40
N ASN A 28 12.05 -22.80 12.52
CA ASN A 28 11.27 -23.74 13.33
C ASN A 28 9.78 -23.83 12.99
N GLU A 29 9.30 -23.03 12.08
CA GLU A 29 7.90 -23.13 11.66
C GLU A 29 7.80 -23.89 10.34
N THR A 30 7.63 -25.24 10.45
CA THR A 30 6.76 -25.90 9.55
C THR A 30 7.28 -26.64 8.37
N VAL A 31 6.55 -26.70 7.32
CA VAL A 31 6.68 -27.46 6.07
C VAL A 31 8.10 -27.47 5.48
N GLU A 32 8.93 -26.45 5.77
CA GLU A 32 10.33 -26.41 5.33
C GLU A 32 11.16 -27.56 5.89
N SER A 33 10.82 -28.10 7.06
CA SER A 33 11.52 -29.24 7.67
C SER A 33 11.32 -30.56 6.91
N THR A 34 10.28 -30.62 6.07
CA THR A 34 10.00 -31.79 5.22
C THR A 34 10.76 -31.76 3.89
N TYR A 35 11.39 -30.64 3.55
CA TYR A 35 12.17 -30.49 2.31
C TYR A 35 13.67 -30.62 2.54
N GLN A 36 14.36 -31.19 1.57
CA GLN A 36 15.82 -31.24 1.58
C GLN A 36 16.41 -29.85 1.28
N GLY A 37 16.88 -29.19 2.31
CA GLY A 37 17.58 -27.93 2.25
C GLY A 37 16.71 -26.68 2.51
N ILE A 38 17.26 -25.77 3.26
CA ILE A 38 16.65 -24.46 3.60
C ILE A 38 16.76 -23.55 2.39
N ILE A 39 15.64 -22.85 2.04
CA ILE A 39 15.63 -21.81 1.02
C ILE A 39 16.08 -20.52 1.68
N THR A 40 17.34 -20.13 1.48
CA THR A 40 17.86 -18.84 1.95
C THR A 40 17.52 -17.75 0.94
N PRO A 41 16.85 -16.65 1.36
CA PRO A 41 16.57 -15.54 0.46
C PRO A 41 17.84 -14.88 -0.08
N ASP A 42 17.85 -14.49 -1.34
CA ASP A 42 18.87 -13.59 -1.88
C ASP A 42 18.66 -12.19 -1.32
N PRO A 43 19.65 -11.60 -0.63
CA PRO A 43 19.52 -10.28 -0.01
C PRO A 43 19.26 -9.14 -1.00
N THR A 44 19.44 -9.38 -2.29
CA THR A 44 19.22 -8.39 -3.36
C THR A 44 18.00 -8.67 -4.23
N TYR A 45 17.22 -9.72 -3.93
CA TYR A 45 16.14 -10.23 -4.80
C TYR A 45 16.65 -10.42 -6.25
N ASN A 46 17.77 -11.09 -6.38
CA ASN A 46 18.46 -11.27 -7.65
C ASN A 46 18.42 -12.73 -8.10
N PHE A 47 17.46 -13.05 -8.97
CA PHE A 47 17.30 -14.38 -9.54
C PHE A 47 17.82 -14.39 -10.98
N LYS A 48 18.53 -15.45 -11.33
CA LYS A 48 19.20 -15.59 -12.63
C LYS A 48 18.88 -16.92 -13.29
N ARG A 49 18.78 -16.91 -14.60
CA ARG A 49 18.73 -18.09 -15.45
C ARG A 49 19.83 -17.98 -16.51
N ALA A 50 20.67 -18.99 -16.65
CA ALA A 50 21.83 -18.99 -17.57
C ALA A 50 22.72 -17.73 -17.43
N GLY A 51 22.93 -17.26 -16.19
CA GLY A 51 23.78 -16.09 -15.89
C GLY A 51 23.11 -14.72 -16.04
N ASN A 52 21.95 -14.63 -16.69
CA ASN A 52 21.22 -13.38 -16.89
C ASN A 52 20.07 -13.23 -15.89
N SER A 53 19.68 -11.99 -15.56
CA SER A 53 18.51 -11.73 -14.71
C SER A 53 17.27 -12.40 -15.28
N SER A 54 16.53 -13.10 -14.43
CA SER A 54 15.18 -13.62 -14.75
C SER A 54 14.07 -12.83 -14.09
N VAL A 55 14.39 -11.69 -13.47
CA VAL A 55 13.42 -10.78 -12.85
C VAL A 55 13.12 -9.64 -13.79
N ASP A 56 11.85 -9.45 -14.12
CA ASP A 56 11.35 -8.34 -14.93
C ASP A 56 10.13 -7.71 -14.24
N ILE A 57 10.31 -6.49 -13.75
CA ILE A 57 9.28 -5.69 -13.06
C ILE A 57 9.11 -4.30 -13.70
N LEU A 58 9.47 -4.18 -14.99
CA LEU A 58 9.45 -2.88 -15.67
C LEU A 58 8.05 -2.30 -15.71
N GLU A 59 7.03 -3.11 -16.03
CA GLU A 59 5.64 -2.64 -16.07
C GLU A 59 5.18 -2.04 -14.74
N CYS A 60 5.58 -2.64 -13.61
CA CYS A 60 5.25 -2.11 -12.28
C CYS A 60 5.77 -0.68 -12.11
N LYS A 61 7.00 -0.41 -12.55
CA LYS A 61 7.63 0.91 -12.45
C LYS A 61 6.94 1.94 -13.33
N LEU A 62 6.61 1.56 -14.56
CA LEU A 62 5.95 2.46 -15.53
C LEU A 62 4.52 2.80 -15.08
N LEU A 63 3.76 1.81 -14.63
CA LEU A 63 2.42 2.05 -14.10
C LEU A 63 2.46 2.95 -12.86
N LYS A 64 3.44 2.72 -11.98
CA LYS A 64 3.64 3.60 -10.84
C LYS A 64 3.86 5.03 -11.27
N GLU A 65 4.78 5.26 -12.18
CA GLU A 65 5.09 6.61 -12.62
C GLU A 65 3.84 7.33 -13.11
N ALA A 66 3.00 6.66 -13.89
CA ALA A 66 1.74 7.22 -14.36
C ALA A 66 0.77 7.56 -13.21
N VAL A 67 0.64 6.67 -12.23
CA VAL A 67 -0.20 6.91 -11.04
C VAL A 67 0.37 8.03 -10.18
N ASP A 68 1.68 8.05 -9.92
CA ASP A 68 2.34 9.09 -9.12
C ASP A 68 2.21 10.47 -9.78
N LEU A 69 2.33 10.54 -11.11
CA LEU A 69 2.15 11.79 -11.86
C LEU A 69 0.68 12.24 -11.82
N THR A 70 -0.27 11.32 -11.94
CA THR A 70 -1.69 11.62 -11.77
C THR A 70 -1.96 12.21 -10.39
N TYR A 71 -1.54 11.51 -9.33
CA TYR A 71 -1.72 11.95 -7.95
C TYR A 71 -1.05 13.30 -7.67
N ARG A 72 0.22 13.45 -8.08
CA ARG A 72 0.97 14.68 -7.89
C ARG A 72 0.24 15.88 -8.48
N HIS A 73 -0.24 15.76 -9.71
CA HIS A 73 -0.95 16.87 -10.37
C HIS A 73 -2.34 17.12 -9.80
N LEU A 74 -3.01 16.11 -9.24
CA LEU A 74 -4.25 16.30 -8.48
C LEU A 74 -3.99 16.98 -7.12
N HIS A 75 -2.87 16.66 -6.49
CA HIS A 75 -2.52 17.14 -5.14
C HIS A 75 -1.86 18.52 -5.16
N GLU A 76 -1.06 18.86 -6.19
CA GLU A 76 -0.33 20.11 -6.26
C GLU A 76 -1.26 21.34 -6.23
N ALA A 77 -1.32 21.93 -5.06
CA ALA A 77 -2.07 23.15 -4.82
C ALA A 77 -1.47 24.39 -5.51
N ASN A 78 -0.19 24.31 -5.90
CA ASN A 78 0.46 25.30 -6.75
C ASN A 78 -0.07 25.23 -8.20
N PHE A 79 -1.37 25.05 -8.37
CA PHE A 79 -2.04 25.23 -9.64
C PHE A 79 -1.97 26.72 -10.05
N THR A 80 -0.77 27.21 -10.19
CA THR A 80 -0.52 28.45 -10.93
C THR A 80 -0.98 28.28 -12.38
N ASN A 81 -1.15 27.02 -12.79
CA ASN A 81 -1.56 26.63 -14.12
C ASN A 81 -2.69 25.57 -14.03
N GLU A 82 -3.86 25.91 -14.55
CA GLU A 82 -5.02 25.00 -14.68
C GLU A 82 -4.74 23.78 -15.57
N GLU A 83 -3.66 23.84 -16.38
CA GLU A 83 -3.20 22.71 -17.19
C GLU A 83 -2.77 21.49 -16.37
N LEU A 84 -2.46 21.63 -15.07
CA LEU A 84 -2.13 20.48 -14.20
C LEU A 84 -3.30 19.50 -14.09
N TYR A 85 -4.54 19.99 -14.06
CA TYR A 85 -5.71 19.11 -14.15
C TYR A 85 -5.70 18.25 -15.42
N LYS A 86 -5.40 18.89 -16.57
CA LYS A 86 -5.33 18.23 -17.87
C LYS A 86 -4.18 17.21 -17.90
N LEU A 87 -3.04 17.53 -17.30
CA LEU A 87 -1.92 16.60 -17.17
C LEU A 87 -2.27 15.40 -16.29
N ALA A 88 -2.90 15.62 -15.12
CA ALA A 88 -3.37 14.55 -14.26
C ALA A 88 -4.29 13.58 -15.03
N ARG A 89 -5.28 14.13 -15.74
CA ARG A 89 -6.20 13.35 -16.55
C ARG A 89 -5.49 12.61 -17.67
N GLY A 90 -4.53 13.27 -18.32
CA GLY A 90 -3.72 12.67 -19.39
C GLY A 90 -2.92 11.46 -18.92
N TYR A 91 -2.28 11.55 -17.75
CA TYR A 91 -1.55 10.41 -17.18
C TYR A 91 -2.47 9.27 -16.76
N TYR A 92 -3.63 9.57 -16.20
CA TYR A 92 -4.61 8.56 -15.83
C TYR A 92 -5.17 7.79 -17.04
N GLU A 93 -5.55 8.49 -18.10
CA GLU A 93 -6.21 7.91 -19.28
C GLU A 93 -5.22 7.31 -20.31
N ASN A 94 -4.04 7.89 -20.45
CA ASN A 94 -3.08 7.50 -21.49
C ASN A 94 -1.85 6.80 -20.90
N GLY A 95 -1.54 7.03 -19.63
CA GLY A 95 -0.42 6.42 -18.94
C GLY A 95 0.93 6.78 -19.52
N GLU A 96 1.92 5.97 -19.17
CA GLU A 96 3.26 5.99 -19.71
C GLU A 96 3.53 4.67 -20.46
N PHE A 97 4.07 4.76 -21.66
CA PHE A 97 4.41 3.60 -22.51
C PHE A 97 3.26 2.58 -22.70
N GLY A 98 2.01 3.07 -22.72
CA GLY A 98 0.83 2.26 -22.96
C GLY A 98 0.22 1.60 -21.74
N LEU A 99 0.79 1.82 -20.53
CA LEU A 99 0.23 1.37 -19.26
C LEU A 99 -0.66 2.48 -18.68
N LYS A 100 -1.96 2.29 -18.73
CA LYS A 100 -2.96 3.29 -18.39
C LYS A 100 -3.58 2.98 -17.03
N PRO A 101 -3.40 3.81 -16.00
CA PRO A 101 -4.00 3.58 -14.69
C PRO A 101 -5.50 3.27 -14.73
N GLN A 102 -6.25 3.92 -15.60
CA GLN A 102 -7.68 3.69 -15.79
C GLN A 102 -8.03 2.24 -16.17
N GLU A 103 -7.21 1.62 -17.02
CA GLU A 103 -7.43 0.26 -17.49
C GLU A 103 -7.08 -0.77 -16.40
N GLU A 104 -6.28 -0.39 -15.41
CA GLU A 104 -5.72 -1.26 -14.38
C GLU A 104 -6.51 -1.29 -13.05
N ILE A 105 -7.56 -0.49 -12.92
CA ILE A 105 -8.40 -0.45 -11.72
C ILE A 105 -9.23 -1.74 -11.59
N ALA A 106 -9.06 -2.46 -10.46
CA ALA A 106 -9.85 -3.61 -10.05
C ALA A 106 -10.03 -4.66 -11.16
N THR A 107 -8.91 -5.10 -11.73
CA THR A 107 -8.91 -6.01 -12.89
C THR A 107 -8.96 -7.49 -12.51
N SER A 108 -8.85 -7.84 -11.22
CA SER A 108 -9.04 -9.22 -10.79
C SER A 108 -10.50 -9.68 -10.95
N SER A 109 -10.71 -10.96 -11.25
CA SER A 109 -12.04 -11.57 -11.36
C SER A 109 -12.88 -11.42 -10.09
N GLN A 110 -12.23 -11.32 -8.93
CA GLN A 110 -12.88 -11.18 -7.62
C GLN A 110 -13.47 -9.77 -7.41
N HIS A 111 -12.98 -8.77 -8.13
CA HIS A 111 -13.39 -7.37 -8.01
C HIS A 111 -14.06 -6.79 -9.27
N GLU A 112 -14.25 -7.60 -10.30
CA GLU A 112 -14.89 -7.18 -11.55
C GLU A 112 -16.25 -6.51 -11.33
N ALA A 113 -17.05 -7.01 -10.40
CA ALA A 113 -18.37 -6.44 -10.08
C ALA A 113 -18.28 -5.01 -9.50
N ASN A 114 -17.16 -4.64 -8.87
CA ASN A 114 -16.97 -3.33 -8.24
C ASN A 114 -16.26 -2.33 -9.16
N ARG A 115 -15.69 -2.81 -10.28
CA ARG A 115 -14.86 -2.02 -11.16
C ARG A 115 -15.58 -0.79 -11.73
N ALA A 116 -16.79 -0.97 -12.21
CA ALA A 116 -17.58 0.13 -12.79
C ALA A 116 -17.84 1.25 -11.78
N GLN A 117 -18.12 0.90 -10.53
CA GLN A 117 -18.34 1.87 -9.46
C GLN A 117 -17.04 2.58 -9.08
N LEU A 118 -15.91 1.88 -8.94
CA LEU A 118 -14.61 2.49 -8.67
C LEU A 118 -14.19 3.47 -9.77
N LEU A 119 -14.42 3.12 -11.03
CA LEU A 119 -14.17 4.04 -12.16
C LEU A 119 -15.06 5.28 -12.08
N ALA A 120 -16.34 5.15 -11.70
CA ALA A 120 -17.24 6.29 -11.51
C ALA A 120 -16.80 7.20 -10.35
N GLU A 121 -16.24 6.63 -9.28
CA GLU A 121 -15.68 7.41 -8.17
C GLU A 121 -14.42 8.18 -8.58
N VAL A 122 -13.55 7.59 -9.39
CA VAL A 122 -12.41 8.31 -9.95
C VAL A 122 -12.87 9.45 -10.88
N GLU A 123 -13.92 9.23 -11.67
CA GLU A 123 -14.51 10.30 -12.49
C GLU A 123 -15.09 11.44 -11.64
N ASP A 124 -15.72 11.14 -10.51
CA ASP A 124 -16.18 12.16 -9.54
C ASP A 124 -14.99 12.94 -8.96
N ILE A 125 -13.88 12.26 -8.61
CA ILE A 125 -12.64 12.92 -8.17
C ILE A 125 -12.14 13.90 -9.23
N PHE A 126 -12.08 13.49 -10.50
CA PHE A 126 -11.67 14.38 -11.60
C PHE A 126 -12.64 15.55 -11.80
N THR A 127 -13.94 15.31 -11.66
CA THR A 127 -14.97 16.37 -11.74
C THR A 127 -14.77 17.42 -10.65
N LYS A 128 -14.61 16.99 -9.41
CA LYS A 128 -14.32 17.88 -8.27
C LYS A 128 -12.98 18.61 -8.44
N SER A 129 -11.95 17.91 -8.89
CA SER A 129 -10.64 18.52 -9.15
C SER A 129 -10.71 19.58 -10.25
N CYS A 130 -11.49 19.34 -11.31
CA CYS A 130 -11.76 20.33 -12.36
C CYS A 130 -12.43 21.59 -11.80
N GLU A 131 -13.42 21.44 -10.92
CA GLU A 131 -14.10 22.54 -10.27
C GLU A 131 -13.16 23.36 -9.37
N LEU A 132 -12.35 22.66 -8.55
CA LEU A 132 -11.40 23.26 -7.62
C LEU A 132 -10.24 23.97 -8.33
N SER A 133 -9.77 23.44 -9.46
CA SER A 133 -8.74 24.06 -10.29
C SER A 133 -9.24 25.25 -11.10
N GLY A 134 -10.54 25.33 -11.33
CA GLY A 134 -11.16 26.32 -12.22
C GLY A 134 -10.82 26.11 -13.69
N TYR A 135 -10.38 24.89 -14.08
CA TYR A 135 -10.01 24.58 -15.44
C TYR A 135 -11.06 25.01 -16.46
N GLY A 136 -10.63 25.74 -17.50
CA GLY A 136 -11.49 26.27 -18.56
C GLY A 136 -12.42 27.41 -18.12
N LYS A 137 -12.30 27.96 -16.90
CA LYS A 137 -13.13 29.07 -16.41
C LYS A 137 -12.37 30.41 -16.50
N PRO A 138 -13.02 31.52 -16.90
CA PRO A 138 -12.36 32.83 -16.99
C PRO A 138 -11.81 33.36 -15.66
N ASN A 139 -12.37 32.89 -14.52
CA ASN A 139 -11.97 33.30 -13.17
C ASN A 139 -11.18 32.19 -12.44
N ALA A 140 -10.49 31.31 -13.16
CA ALA A 140 -9.76 30.18 -12.61
C ALA A 140 -8.81 30.57 -11.45
N SER A 141 -8.05 31.66 -11.59
CA SER A 141 -7.17 32.15 -10.54
C SER A 141 -7.92 32.48 -9.25
N MET A 142 -9.09 33.11 -9.35
CA MET A 142 -9.89 33.43 -8.17
C MET A 142 -10.45 32.17 -7.50
N ILE A 143 -10.86 31.18 -8.28
CA ILE A 143 -11.33 29.88 -7.77
C ILE A 143 -10.22 29.20 -6.98
N ARG A 144 -9.02 29.09 -7.54
CA ARG A 144 -7.85 28.48 -6.87
C ARG A 144 -7.41 29.20 -5.60
N ASN A 145 -7.63 30.51 -5.52
CA ASN A 145 -7.29 31.34 -4.37
C ASN A 145 -8.44 31.42 -3.33
N THR A 146 -9.44 30.57 -3.43
CA THR A 146 -10.53 30.51 -2.48
C THR A 146 -10.21 29.50 -1.38
N PRO A 147 -10.23 29.87 -0.08
CA PRO A 147 -10.07 28.93 1.01
C PRO A 147 -11.24 27.95 1.06
N ALA A 148 -10.95 26.70 1.42
CA ALA A 148 -11.99 25.71 1.71
C ALA A 148 -12.69 26.06 3.03
N GLU A 149 -14.00 25.96 3.03
CA GLU A 149 -14.89 26.18 4.17
C GLU A 149 -16.01 25.15 4.13
N GLU A 150 -16.73 24.96 5.23
CA GLU A 150 -17.91 24.10 5.24
C GLU A 150 -18.88 24.48 4.12
N GLY A 151 -19.25 23.52 3.30
CA GLY A 151 -20.12 23.72 2.14
C GLY A 151 -19.47 24.38 0.93
N LYS A 152 -18.16 24.67 0.98
CA LYS A 152 -17.43 25.34 -0.10
C LYS A 152 -16.04 24.73 -0.30
N GLY A 153 -15.81 24.19 -1.49
CA GLY A 153 -14.49 23.67 -1.86
C GLY A 153 -13.45 24.77 -2.07
N GLY A 154 -12.20 24.43 -1.82
CA GLY A 154 -11.09 25.38 -1.95
C GLY A 154 -9.78 24.81 -1.42
N TYR A 155 -8.79 25.66 -1.19
CA TYR A 155 -7.50 25.26 -0.64
C TYR A 155 -7.53 25.12 0.89
N LEU A 156 -6.76 24.17 1.40
CA LEU A 156 -6.37 24.02 2.79
C LEU A 156 -4.91 24.50 2.94
N GLY A 157 -4.56 25.04 4.12
CA GLY A 157 -3.23 25.60 4.39
C GLY A 157 -3.28 27.09 4.75
N VAL A 158 -2.16 27.64 5.22
CA VAL A 158 -2.08 29.01 5.75
C VAL A 158 -1.74 30.00 4.64
N ASN A 159 -0.91 29.62 3.67
CA ASN A 159 -0.48 30.49 2.58
C ASN A 159 -0.34 29.73 1.26
N ILE A 160 -0.57 30.41 0.14
CA ILE A 160 -0.23 29.91 -1.20
C ILE A 160 1.29 29.76 -1.27
N GLY A 161 1.78 28.52 -1.45
CA GLY A 161 3.20 28.15 -1.43
C GLY A 161 3.64 27.37 -0.20
N ASP A 162 2.73 27.08 0.73
CA ASP A 162 2.97 26.12 1.81
C ASP A 162 3.12 24.72 1.21
N ALA A 163 4.11 23.94 1.69
CA ALA A 163 4.34 22.56 1.26
C ALA A 163 3.17 21.61 1.59
N ASN A 164 2.29 22.02 2.51
CA ASN A 164 1.09 21.27 2.91
C ASN A 164 -0.19 21.79 2.25
N LEU A 165 -0.08 22.65 1.24
CA LEU A 165 -1.23 23.17 0.55
C LEU A 165 -1.89 22.08 -0.30
N CYS A 166 -3.17 21.84 -0.10
CA CYS A 166 -3.95 20.89 -0.89
C CYS A 166 -5.38 21.43 -1.11
N PHE A 167 -6.15 20.80 -2.00
CA PHE A 167 -7.54 21.20 -2.25
C PHE A 167 -8.52 20.19 -1.64
N ALA A 168 -9.51 20.72 -0.94
CA ALA A 168 -10.63 19.95 -0.41
C ALA A 168 -11.95 20.35 -1.10
N ASP A 169 -12.83 19.38 -1.25
CA ASP A 169 -14.21 19.63 -1.72
C ASP A 169 -15.06 20.31 -0.63
N ALA A 170 -16.31 20.56 -0.95
CA ALA A 170 -17.26 21.20 -0.03
C ALA A 170 -17.53 20.41 1.27
N LYS A 171 -17.25 19.11 1.25
CA LYS A 171 -17.33 18.21 2.41
C LYS A 171 -16.03 18.15 3.24
N GLY A 172 -14.98 18.90 2.83
CA GLY A 172 -13.68 18.89 3.48
C GLY A 172 -12.77 17.71 3.08
N VAL A 173 -13.15 16.95 2.05
CA VAL A 173 -12.39 15.81 1.57
C VAL A 173 -11.32 16.26 0.58
N VAL A 174 -10.06 15.94 0.85
CA VAL A 174 -8.96 16.16 -0.08
C VAL A 174 -9.02 15.11 -1.18
N VAL A 175 -9.51 15.50 -2.36
CA VAL A 175 -9.87 14.55 -3.43
C VAL A 175 -8.68 13.77 -3.99
N ALA A 176 -7.47 14.34 -3.96
CA ALA A 176 -6.26 13.64 -4.38
C ALA A 176 -5.95 12.42 -3.49
N GLU A 177 -6.22 12.52 -2.18
CA GLU A 177 -6.00 11.41 -1.24
C GLU A 177 -6.95 10.24 -1.50
N LEU A 178 -8.17 10.52 -1.97
CA LEU A 178 -9.08 9.45 -2.41
C LEU A 178 -8.53 8.73 -3.64
N PHE A 179 -8.05 9.49 -4.64
CA PHE A 179 -7.44 8.89 -5.83
C PHE A 179 -6.27 7.99 -5.47
N GLN A 180 -5.36 8.47 -4.61
CA GLN A 180 -4.20 7.67 -4.17
C GLN A 180 -4.66 6.39 -3.47
N GLY A 181 -5.65 6.47 -2.58
CA GLY A 181 -6.17 5.29 -1.88
C GLY A 181 -6.85 4.29 -2.80
N ILE A 182 -7.64 4.76 -3.78
CA ILE A 182 -8.23 3.90 -4.82
C ILE A 182 -7.11 3.20 -5.61
N ALA A 183 -6.09 3.91 -6.04
CA ALA A 183 -4.97 3.33 -6.78
C ALA A 183 -4.17 2.32 -5.93
N ASP A 184 -3.89 2.65 -4.66
CA ASP A 184 -3.19 1.76 -3.72
C ASP A 184 -3.93 0.43 -3.55
N GLY A 185 -5.26 0.47 -3.42
CA GLY A 185 -6.09 -0.72 -3.28
C GLY A 185 -6.34 -1.43 -4.61
N SER A 186 -7.00 -0.72 -5.53
CA SER A 186 -7.57 -1.33 -6.73
C SER A 186 -6.57 -1.59 -7.86
N ILE A 187 -5.39 -0.96 -7.81
CA ILE A 187 -4.30 -1.25 -8.74
C ILE A 187 -3.26 -2.11 -8.03
N TYR A 188 -2.54 -1.54 -7.06
CA TYR A 188 -1.34 -2.21 -6.53
C TYR A 188 -1.66 -3.42 -5.68
N LEU A 189 -2.58 -3.29 -4.70
CA LEU A 189 -2.91 -4.41 -3.82
C LEU A 189 -3.65 -5.52 -4.55
N ASP A 190 -4.57 -5.15 -5.46
CA ASP A 190 -5.30 -6.08 -6.32
C ASP A 190 -4.33 -6.93 -7.15
N LYS A 191 -3.36 -6.28 -7.81
CA LYS A 191 -2.33 -6.98 -8.59
C LYS A 191 -1.48 -7.91 -7.72
N VAL A 192 -1.07 -7.48 -6.53
CA VAL A 192 -0.27 -8.35 -5.64
C VAL A 192 -1.08 -9.57 -5.21
N LEU A 193 -2.22 -9.36 -4.55
CA LEU A 193 -2.90 -10.40 -3.78
C LEU A 193 -3.94 -11.18 -4.58
N ASN A 194 -4.52 -10.57 -5.63
CA ASN A 194 -5.69 -11.11 -6.30
C ASN A 194 -5.42 -11.51 -7.76
N ILE A 195 -4.30 -11.05 -8.34
CA ILE A 195 -3.92 -11.40 -9.70
C ILE A 195 -2.65 -12.24 -9.69
N HIS A 196 -1.53 -11.68 -9.23
CA HIS A 196 -0.22 -12.32 -9.38
C HIS A 196 0.10 -13.34 -8.29
N LEU A 197 -0.57 -13.32 -7.14
CA LEU A 197 -0.52 -14.35 -6.09
C LEU A 197 -1.86 -15.07 -5.93
N ASP A 198 -2.65 -15.18 -7.01
CA ASP A 198 -3.87 -16.00 -7.01
C ASP A 198 -3.48 -17.48 -6.92
N ASP A 199 -4.14 -18.22 -6.01
CA ASP A 199 -3.92 -19.66 -5.83
C ASP A 199 -4.15 -20.43 -7.13
N ALA A 200 -5.14 -20.02 -7.94
CA ALA A 200 -5.46 -20.67 -9.21
C ALA A 200 -4.29 -20.69 -10.20
N LEU A 201 -3.42 -19.67 -10.18
CA LEU A 201 -2.20 -19.66 -11.01
C LEU A 201 -1.21 -20.73 -10.58
N PHE A 202 -0.91 -20.78 -9.27
CA PHE A 202 0.12 -21.65 -8.73
C PHE A 202 -0.36 -23.10 -8.56
N GLN A 203 -1.67 -23.34 -8.61
CA GLN A 203 -2.29 -24.67 -8.60
C GLN A 203 -2.58 -25.20 -10.02
N ASN A 204 -2.43 -24.40 -11.05
CA ASN A 204 -2.65 -24.78 -12.43
C ASN A 204 -1.61 -25.80 -12.90
N GLU A 205 -2.05 -27.03 -13.19
CA GLU A 205 -1.16 -28.13 -13.58
C GLU A 205 -0.40 -27.84 -14.89
N ALA A 206 -1.04 -27.20 -15.86
CA ALA A 206 -0.40 -26.87 -17.14
C ALA A 206 0.72 -25.84 -16.95
N LEU A 207 0.50 -24.81 -16.13
CA LEU A 207 1.53 -23.83 -15.80
C LEU A 207 2.67 -24.45 -14.99
N ARG A 208 2.36 -25.33 -14.03
CA ARG A 208 3.36 -26.08 -13.28
C ARG A 208 4.21 -26.97 -14.20
N MET A 209 3.60 -27.64 -15.15
CA MET A 209 4.31 -28.48 -16.13
C MET A 209 5.22 -27.64 -17.03
N ALA A 210 4.71 -26.56 -17.60
CA ALA A 210 5.51 -25.63 -18.40
C ALA A 210 6.70 -25.07 -17.61
N HIS A 211 6.46 -24.70 -16.35
CA HIS A 211 7.52 -24.23 -15.46
C HIS A 211 8.58 -25.31 -15.18
N GLN A 212 8.17 -26.55 -14.88
CA GLN A 212 9.10 -27.69 -14.66
C GLN A 212 9.92 -28.03 -15.92
N ASN A 213 9.34 -27.88 -17.09
CA ASN A 213 10.03 -28.04 -18.38
C ASN A 213 10.93 -26.84 -18.73
N ALA A 214 10.98 -25.81 -17.86
CA ALA A 214 11.71 -24.57 -18.10
C ALA A 214 11.27 -23.83 -19.38
N GLU A 215 9.98 -23.93 -19.73
CA GLU A 215 9.38 -23.22 -20.86
C GLU A 215 9.29 -21.73 -20.53
N VAL A 216 10.23 -20.95 -21.10
CA VAL A 216 10.28 -19.49 -20.91
C VAL A 216 9.33 -18.79 -21.85
N LEU A 217 8.83 -17.61 -21.44
CA LEU A 217 8.02 -16.77 -22.33
C LEU A 217 8.82 -16.32 -23.57
N PRO A 218 8.19 -16.14 -24.72
CA PRO A 218 8.87 -15.77 -25.96
C PRO A 218 9.73 -14.51 -25.81
N GLY A 219 11.03 -14.62 -26.10
CA GLY A 219 12.00 -13.52 -25.98
C GLY A 219 12.35 -13.12 -24.54
N ARG A 220 11.97 -13.94 -23.55
CA ARG A 220 12.22 -13.69 -22.12
C ARG A 220 13.15 -14.77 -21.53
N ASN A 221 13.61 -14.52 -20.31
CA ASN A 221 14.49 -15.41 -19.56
C ASN A 221 13.82 -15.94 -18.27
N TYR A 222 12.49 -16.00 -18.25
CA TYR A 222 11.67 -16.45 -17.15
C TYR A 222 10.42 -17.20 -17.66
N THR A 223 9.91 -18.09 -16.81
CA THR A 223 8.64 -18.79 -17.05
C THR A 223 7.47 -17.90 -16.62
N GLU A 224 6.26 -18.25 -17.02
CA GLU A 224 5.06 -17.49 -16.66
C GLU A 224 4.85 -17.41 -15.13
N LEU A 225 5.00 -18.52 -14.39
CA LEU A 225 4.88 -18.52 -12.93
C LEU A 225 5.96 -17.66 -12.25
N GLU A 226 7.19 -17.67 -12.76
CA GLU A 226 8.24 -16.80 -12.27
C GLU A 226 7.90 -15.33 -12.49
N HIS A 227 7.36 -15.00 -13.65
CA HIS A 227 6.98 -13.63 -13.97
C HIS A 227 5.84 -13.12 -13.09
N HIS A 228 4.77 -13.89 -12.91
CA HIS A 228 3.71 -13.52 -12.00
C HIS A 228 4.24 -13.27 -10.58
N TRP A 229 5.11 -14.13 -10.08
CA TRP A 229 5.71 -13.93 -8.76
C TRP A 229 6.53 -12.62 -8.68
N ASP A 230 7.35 -12.36 -9.70
CA ASP A 230 8.20 -11.17 -9.76
C ASP A 230 7.37 -9.89 -9.91
N LEU A 231 6.26 -9.92 -10.67
CA LEU A 231 5.31 -8.80 -10.73
C LEU A 231 4.63 -8.53 -9.39
N ALA A 232 4.22 -9.58 -8.66
CA ALA A 232 3.69 -9.40 -7.30
C ALA A 232 4.71 -8.69 -6.40
N TYR A 233 5.99 -9.07 -6.46
CA TYR A 233 7.07 -8.38 -5.74
C TYR A 233 7.24 -6.94 -6.21
N GLY A 234 7.17 -6.69 -7.52
CA GLY A 234 7.27 -5.35 -8.11
C GLY A 234 6.16 -4.42 -7.60
N TYR A 235 4.91 -4.88 -7.63
CA TYR A 235 3.76 -4.10 -7.13
C TYR A 235 3.77 -3.96 -5.61
N TYR A 236 4.26 -4.95 -4.86
CA TYR A 236 4.43 -4.84 -3.40
C TYR A 236 5.37 -3.68 -3.02
N GLN A 237 6.35 -3.31 -3.85
CA GLN A 237 7.27 -2.22 -3.53
C GLN A 237 6.57 -0.87 -3.27
N TYR A 238 5.31 -0.70 -3.73
CA TYR A 238 4.50 0.48 -3.42
C TYR A 238 4.06 0.53 -1.98
N TRP A 239 3.95 -0.63 -1.34
CA TRP A 239 3.59 -0.75 0.05
C TRP A 239 4.78 -0.64 1.01
N LEU A 240 6.03 -0.63 0.48
CA LEU A 240 7.24 -0.54 1.30
C LEU A 240 7.25 0.63 2.30
N PRO A 241 6.85 1.87 1.94
CA PRO A 241 6.83 2.98 2.89
C PRO A 241 5.96 2.69 4.12
N TYR A 242 4.85 1.98 3.93
CA TYR A 242 3.91 1.65 5.00
C TYR A 242 4.38 0.47 5.86
N THR A 243 5.27 -0.38 5.36
CA THR A 243 5.81 -1.53 6.09
C THR A 243 6.85 -1.16 7.13
N GLN A 244 7.38 0.06 7.11
CA GLN A 244 8.44 0.49 8.02
C GLN A 244 7.92 0.82 9.43
N GLY A 245 6.61 0.91 9.59
CA GLY A 245 5.92 1.04 10.86
C GLY A 245 6.11 2.37 11.59
N ASN A 246 6.99 3.24 11.14
CA ASN A 246 7.27 4.55 11.77
C ASN A 246 7.31 4.48 13.30
N GLY A 247 7.97 3.44 13.86
CA GLY A 247 8.06 3.19 15.29
C GLY A 247 6.95 2.32 15.91
N LEU A 248 5.94 1.90 15.13
CA LEU A 248 4.90 1.00 15.64
C LEU A 248 5.43 -0.43 15.85
N ALA A 249 5.25 -0.96 17.06
CA ALA A 249 5.71 -2.30 17.40
C ALA A 249 5.06 -3.40 16.53
N ILE A 250 3.77 -3.23 16.19
CA ILE A 250 3.00 -4.19 15.37
C ILE A 250 3.55 -4.35 13.94
N LEU A 251 4.26 -3.34 13.41
CA LEU A 251 4.87 -3.37 12.07
C LEU A 251 6.39 -3.48 12.09
N ARG A 252 7.01 -3.65 13.27
CA ARG A 252 8.48 -3.64 13.40
C ARG A 252 9.19 -4.53 12.41
N ASP A 253 8.68 -5.74 12.21
CA ASP A 253 9.30 -6.76 11.38
C ASP A 253 8.61 -6.93 10.01
N SER A 254 7.56 -6.16 9.72
CA SER A 254 6.73 -6.34 8.51
C SER A 254 7.53 -6.23 7.22
N LYS A 255 8.46 -5.28 7.15
CA LYS A 255 9.33 -5.10 5.97
C LYS A 255 10.18 -6.35 5.70
N ILE A 256 10.82 -6.87 6.73
CA ILE A 256 11.71 -8.03 6.58
C ILE A 256 10.90 -9.32 6.35
N ASN A 257 9.75 -9.45 7.00
CA ASN A 257 8.86 -10.59 6.83
C ASN A 257 8.36 -10.70 5.39
N LEU A 258 7.87 -9.59 4.83
CA LEU A 258 7.40 -9.54 3.45
C LEU A 258 8.54 -9.80 2.45
N TYR A 259 9.68 -9.14 2.66
CA TYR A 259 10.85 -9.40 1.81
C TYR A 259 11.25 -10.87 1.81
N ASN A 260 11.36 -11.47 2.99
CA ASN A 260 11.74 -12.89 3.12
C ASN A 260 10.70 -13.81 2.47
N ALA A 261 9.39 -13.51 2.65
CA ALA A 261 8.34 -14.30 2.02
C ALA A 261 8.44 -14.26 0.49
N PHE A 262 8.61 -13.08 -0.10
CA PHE A 262 8.81 -12.95 -1.55
C PHE A 262 10.07 -13.66 -2.04
N ALA A 263 11.21 -13.46 -1.36
CA ALA A 263 12.47 -14.07 -1.77
C ALA A 263 12.48 -15.60 -1.61
N ARG A 264 11.89 -16.13 -0.53
CA ARG A 264 11.73 -17.57 -0.31
C ARG A 264 10.79 -18.20 -1.32
N GLY A 265 9.66 -17.58 -1.60
CA GLY A 265 8.70 -18.08 -2.59
C GLY A 265 9.30 -18.13 -3.99
N ARG A 266 10.05 -17.08 -4.40
CA ARG A 266 10.76 -17.09 -5.69
C ARG A 266 11.85 -18.17 -5.74
N GLY A 267 12.58 -18.35 -4.63
CA GLY A 267 13.54 -19.45 -4.48
C GLY A 267 12.89 -20.83 -4.48
N ALA A 268 11.67 -20.94 -3.94
CA ALA A 268 10.88 -22.18 -3.98
C ALA A 268 10.44 -22.51 -5.43
N LEU A 269 9.99 -21.51 -6.20
CA LEU A 269 9.70 -21.69 -7.63
C LEU A 269 10.91 -22.23 -8.38
N THR A 270 12.08 -21.64 -8.23
CA THR A 270 13.33 -22.12 -8.87
C THR A 270 13.65 -23.61 -8.57
N ARG A 271 13.09 -24.14 -7.50
CA ARG A 271 13.27 -25.54 -7.05
C ARG A 271 12.03 -26.40 -7.21
N TYR A 272 10.99 -25.89 -7.86
CA TYR A 272 9.70 -26.57 -8.09
C TYR A 272 9.00 -27.01 -6.78
N ARG A 273 9.16 -26.21 -5.69
CA ARG A 273 8.60 -26.47 -4.36
C ARG A 273 7.29 -25.73 -4.18
N TYR A 274 6.23 -26.20 -4.85
CA TYR A 274 4.94 -25.49 -4.90
C TYR A 274 4.27 -25.40 -3.53
N ASP A 275 4.43 -26.38 -2.64
CA ASP A 275 3.91 -26.27 -1.27
C ASP A 275 4.55 -25.11 -0.50
N SER A 276 5.85 -24.89 -0.69
CA SER A 276 6.55 -23.74 -0.11
C SER A 276 6.11 -22.42 -0.75
N VAL A 277 5.81 -22.42 -2.04
CA VAL A 277 5.23 -21.24 -2.73
C VAL A 277 3.89 -20.88 -2.11
N GLU A 278 2.97 -21.84 -1.95
CA GLU A 278 1.66 -21.64 -1.34
C GLU A 278 1.76 -21.13 0.10
N LEU A 279 2.70 -21.65 0.88
CA LEU A 279 2.99 -21.16 2.24
C LEU A 279 3.39 -19.69 2.21
N GLN A 280 4.28 -19.29 1.29
CA GLN A 280 4.72 -17.90 1.21
C GLN A 280 3.60 -16.97 0.70
N ILE A 281 2.71 -17.43 -0.17
CA ILE A 281 1.48 -16.68 -0.54
C ILE A 281 0.65 -16.36 0.71
N LYS A 282 0.40 -17.36 1.57
CA LYS A 282 -0.34 -17.14 2.83
C LYS A 282 0.36 -16.15 3.76
N ASN A 283 1.68 -16.25 3.89
CA ASN A 283 2.48 -15.31 4.68
C ASN A 283 2.39 -13.88 4.14
N ILE A 284 2.47 -13.70 2.81
CA ILE A 284 2.33 -12.39 2.16
C ILE A 284 0.93 -11.83 2.37
N ARG A 285 -0.12 -12.63 2.16
CA ARG A 285 -1.52 -12.22 2.40
C ARG A 285 -1.72 -11.71 3.81
N LYS A 286 -1.30 -12.48 4.81
CA LYS A 286 -1.41 -12.13 6.23
C LYS A 286 -0.67 -10.83 6.56
N GLU A 287 0.60 -10.76 6.19
CA GLU A 287 1.47 -9.65 6.58
C GLU A 287 1.10 -8.36 5.85
N LEU A 288 0.86 -8.41 4.53
CA LEU A 288 0.52 -7.23 3.75
C LEU A 288 -0.88 -6.71 4.09
N SER A 289 -1.87 -7.59 4.30
CA SER A 289 -3.20 -7.17 4.74
C SER A 289 -3.19 -6.52 6.13
N LYS A 290 -2.32 -6.97 7.05
CA LYS A 290 -2.08 -6.30 8.33
C LYS A 290 -1.53 -4.89 8.12
N VAL A 291 -0.56 -4.70 7.24
CA VAL A 291 0.00 -3.36 6.91
C VAL A 291 -1.10 -2.42 6.42
N VAL A 292 -1.98 -2.90 5.53
CA VAL A 292 -3.12 -2.12 5.00
C VAL A 292 -4.07 -1.71 6.12
N ALA A 293 -4.44 -2.64 6.99
CA ALA A 293 -5.31 -2.35 8.13
C ALA A 293 -4.72 -1.32 9.08
N VAL A 294 -3.45 -1.47 9.46
CA VAL A 294 -2.75 -0.52 10.34
C VAL A 294 -2.68 0.86 9.71
N ARG A 295 -2.41 0.96 8.41
CA ARG A 295 -2.43 2.25 7.69
C ARG A 295 -3.78 2.94 7.79
N ALA A 296 -4.88 2.22 7.51
CA ALA A 296 -6.23 2.77 7.58
C ALA A 296 -6.61 3.20 9.01
N MET A 297 -6.37 2.34 10.01
CA MET A 297 -6.64 2.68 11.41
C MET A 297 -5.84 3.91 11.86
N ARG A 298 -4.55 3.95 11.55
CA ARG A 298 -3.65 5.04 11.98
C ARG A 298 -4.03 6.40 11.39
N ALA A 299 -4.59 6.43 10.18
CA ALA A 299 -5.06 7.66 9.57
C ALA A 299 -6.23 8.30 10.36
N PHE A 300 -6.99 7.52 11.12
CA PHE A 300 -8.10 8.02 11.92
C PHE A 300 -7.74 8.30 13.39
N VAL A 301 -6.93 7.42 14.00
CA VAL A 301 -6.64 7.48 15.46
C VAL A 301 -5.14 7.59 15.77
N GLY A 302 -4.32 7.91 14.80
CA GLY A 302 -2.88 8.12 15.01
C GLY A 302 -2.55 9.49 15.56
N GLU A 303 -1.34 9.63 16.12
CA GLU A 303 -0.84 10.85 16.78
C GLU A 303 -1.04 12.12 15.94
N ASN A 304 -0.78 12.06 14.62
CA ASN A 304 -0.92 13.22 13.75
C ASN A 304 -2.38 13.69 13.66
N THR A 305 -3.32 12.76 13.48
CA THR A 305 -4.75 13.10 13.40
C THR A 305 -5.26 13.62 14.74
N GLU A 306 -4.94 12.95 15.85
CA GLU A 306 -5.31 13.38 17.19
C GLU A 306 -4.75 14.77 17.52
N ALA A 307 -3.47 15.05 17.23
CA ALA A 307 -2.85 16.33 17.49
C ALA A 307 -3.50 17.47 16.69
N ASN A 308 -3.74 17.26 15.39
CA ASN A 308 -4.36 18.27 14.54
C ASN A 308 -5.84 18.52 14.90
N LEU A 309 -6.59 17.45 15.27
CA LEU A 309 -7.96 17.59 15.74
C LEU A 309 -8.06 18.38 17.06
N ALA A 310 -7.07 18.25 17.92
CA ALA A 310 -7.01 18.99 19.19
C ALA A 310 -6.83 20.49 18.98
N GLU A 311 -6.25 20.91 17.86
CA GLU A 311 -6.08 22.31 17.49
C GLU A 311 -7.32 22.85 16.77
N GLU A 312 -7.61 22.31 15.60
CA GLU A 312 -8.73 22.71 14.75
C GLU A 312 -9.03 21.59 13.73
N ILE A 313 -10.31 21.32 13.47
CA ILE A 313 -10.75 20.29 12.49
C ILE A 313 -10.12 20.50 11.12
N ARG A 314 -9.97 21.74 10.68
CA ARG A 314 -9.36 22.10 9.40
C ARG A 314 -7.96 21.49 9.22
N ASN A 315 -7.16 21.45 10.29
CA ASN A 315 -5.79 20.92 10.27
C ASN A 315 -5.78 19.40 10.11
N ALA A 316 -6.84 18.70 10.55
CA ALA A 316 -6.98 17.26 10.46
C ALA A 316 -7.54 16.75 9.13
N LEU A 317 -8.18 17.61 8.32
CA LEU A 317 -8.89 17.19 7.09
C LEU A 317 -8.02 16.40 6.13
N PHE A 318 -6.75 16.79 5.98
CA PHE A 318 -5.79 16.08 5.14
C PHE A 318 -5.58 14.62 5.64
N PHE A 319 -5.30 14.43 6.91
CA PHE A 319 -5.04 13.11 7.50
C PHE A 319 -6.30 12.22 7.48
N ILE A 320 -7.48 12.81 7.77
CA ILE A 320 -8.74 12.07 7.70
C ILE A 320 -9.04 11.66 6.25
N SER A 321 -8.74 12.53 5.27
CA SER A 321 -8.89 12.20 3.85
C SER A 321 -7.96 11.09 3.40
N GLN A 322 -6.73 11.02 3.94
CA GLN A 322 -5.85 9.86 3.76
C GLN A 322 -6.47 8.57 4.31
N GLY A 323 -7.17 8.68 5.44
CA GLY A 323 -7.95 7.58 6.00
C GLY A 323 -9.07 7.13 5.08
N CYS A 324 -9.86 8.09 4.56
CA CYS A 324 -10.92 7.81 3.58
C CYS A 324 -10.33 7.09 2.34
N GLY A 325 -9.19 7.55 1.83
CA GLY A 325 -8.48 6.87 0.75
C GLY A 325 -8.03 5.46 1.14
N ALA A 326 -7.45 5.28 2.33
CA ALA A 326 -6.96 3.99 2.78
C ALA A 326 -8.06 2.93 2.95
N LEU A 327 -9.33 3.34 3.21
CA LEU A 327 -10.46 2.42 3.25
C LEU A 327 -10.66 1.69 1.93
N TYR A 328 -10.39 2.33 0.79
CA TYR A 328 -10.53 1.70 -0.53
C TYR A 328 -9.59 0.52 -0.75
N ALA A 329 -8.54 0.38 0.03
CA ALA A 329 -7.65 -0.78 -0.05
C ALA A 329 -8.17 -2.01 0.71
N LEU A 330 -9.08 -1.85 1.67
CA LEU A 330 -9.57 -2.93 2.53
C LEU A 330 -10.25 -4.09 1.77
N PRO A 331 -11.09 -3.86 0.73
CA PRO A 331 -11.71 -4.95 -0.03
C PRO A 331 -10.70 -5.85 -0.73
N PHE A 332 -9.54 -5.32 -1.08
CA PHE A 332 -8.48 -6.04 -1.80
C PHE A 332 -7.56 -6.84 -0.86
N THR A 333 -7.72 -6.70 0.46
CA THR A 333 -7.01 -7.51 1.45
C THR A 333 -7.48 -8.96 1.46
N ARG A 334 -6.60 -9.90 1.84
CA ARG A 334 -6.88 -11.34 1.86
C ARG A 334 -6.51 -11.98 3.18
N LYS A 335 -7.38 -12.86 3.65
CA LYS A 335 -7.09 -13.83 4.71
C LYS A 335 -6.22 -14.96 4.15
N GLU A 336 -5.73 -15.81 5.03
CA GLU A 336 -4.90 -16.97 4.64
C GLU A 336 -5.66 -17.93 3.72
N ASP A 337 -6.99 -18.04 3.88
CA ASP A 337 -7.88 -18.85 3.04
C ASP A 337 -8.25 -18.21 1.69
N GLY A 338 -7.74 -17.03 1.40
CA GLY A 338 -8.00 -16.28 0.18
C GLY A 338 -9.29 -15.45 0.20
N SER A 339 -10.12 -15.50 1.26
CA SER A 339 -11.30 -14.65 1.37
C SER A 339 -10.93 -13.21 1.73
N SER A 340 -11.76 -12.23 1.34
CA SER A 340 -11.56 -10.81 1.69
C SER A 340 -11.85 -10.55 3.16
N PHE A 341 -11.15 -9.57 3.76
CA PHE A 341 -11.50 -9.09 5.10
C PHE A 341 -12.75 -8.20 5.09
N PHE A 342 -12.91 -7.37 4.06
CA PHE A 342 -14.03 -6.46 3.88
C PHE A 342 -14.60 -6.58 2.48
N SER A 343 -15.91 -6.39 2.35
CA SER A 343 -16.56 -6.14 1.06
C SER A 343 -16.47 -4.66 0.69
N TYR A 344 -16.64 -4.37 -0.58
CA TYR A 344 -16.72 -3.00 -1.08
C TYR A 344 -17.91 -2.24 -0.46
N ALA A 345 -19.06 -2.89 -0.28
CA ALA A 345 -20.23 -2.28 0.34
C ALA A 345 -20.00 -1.86 1.80
N GLU A 346 -19.27 -2.67 2.59
CA GLU A 346 -18.90 -2.29 3.95
C GLU A 346 -18.02 -1.04 3.96
N VAL A 347 -17.09 -0.93 3.02
CA VAL A 347 -16.22 0.26 2.88
C VAL A 347 -17.05 1.48 2.49
N GLN A 348 -18.01 1.35 1.57
CA GLN A 348 -18.91 2.46 1.21
C GLN A 348 -19.71 2.94 2.43
N THR A 349 -20.18 2.04 3.29
CA THR A 349 -20.86 2.41 4.54
C THR A 349 -19.95 3.22 5.48
N MET A 350 -18.67 2.84 5.61
CA MET A 350 -17.70 3.60 6.41
C MET A 350 -17.43 4.99 5.81
N LEU A 351 -17.29 5.08 4.50
CA LEU A 351 -17.09 6.37 3.80
C LEU A 351 -18.32 7.27 3.95
N GLU A 352 -19.53 6.72 3.85
CA GLU A 352 -20.76 7.44 4.07
C GLU A 352 -20.88 7.95 5.51
N GLU A 353 -20.51 7.14 6.51
CA GLU A 353 -20.43 7.56 7.91
C GLU A 353 -19.49 8.76 8.10
N LEU A 354 -18.33 8.78 7.41
CA LEU A 354 -17.37 9.89 7.49
C LEU A 354 -17.84 11.14 6.73
N THR A 355 -18.53 11.00 5.61
CA THR A 355 -18.82 12.12 4.69
C THR A 355 -20.28 12.58 4.69
N SER A 356 -21.16 11.96 5.50
CA SER A 356 -22.56 12.36 5.63
C SER A 356 -22.71 13.77 6.24
N GLY A 357 -23.88 14.38 6.09
CA GLY A 357 -24.20 15.69 6.66
C GLY A 357 -23.21 16.77 6.25
N ARG A 358 -22.53 17.37 7.23
CA ARG A 358 -21.50 18.42 7.04
C ARG A 358 -20.15 17.86 6.52
N GLY A 359 -20.04 16.55 6.29
CA GLY A 359 -18.81 15.91 5.86
C GLY A 359 -17.75 15.90 6.95
N LEU A 360 -16.49 16.05 6.56
CA LEU A 360 -15.35 16.09 7.48
C LEU A 360 -15.25 17.38 8.30
N TRP A 361 -16.10 18.37 8.05
CA TRP A 361 -16.21 19.58 8.87
C TRP A 361 -16.95 19.36 10.19
N ASP A 362 -17.62 18.21 10.36
CA ASP A 362 -18.42 17.88 11.54
C ASP A 362 -17.55 17.26 12.63
N ALA A 363 -16.78 18.11 13.34
CA ALA A 363 -15.84 17.69 14.37
C ALA A 363 -16.50 16.86 15.48
N GLU A 364 -17.73 17.24 15.93
CA GLU A 364 -18.44 16.55 17.00
C GLU A 364 -18.78 15.11 16.60
N ARG A 365 -19.31 14.91 15.40
CA ARG A 365 -19.62 13.57 14.88
C ARG A 365 -18.37 12.73 14.66
N LEU A 366 -17.28 13.34 14.17
CA LEU A 366 -16.03 12.63 13.91
C LEU A 366 -15.29 12.22 15.19
N GLN A 367 -15.21 13.12 16.17
CA GLN A 367 -14.50 12.87 17.43
C GLN A 367 -15.36 12.14 18.46
N GLY A 368 -16.69 12.34 18.39
CA GLY A 368 -17.61 11.90 19.44
C GLY A 368 -17.61 12.81 20.67
N THR A 369 -18.30 12.36 21.70
CA THR A 369 -18.42 13.03 22.99
C THR A 369 -17.99 12.08 24.12
N THR A 370 -18.06 12.53 25.37
CA THR A 370 -17.85 11.64 26.54
C THR A 370 -18.79 10.44 26.57
N ASP A 371 -19.97 10.56 25.97
CA ASP A 371 -21.03 9.55 26.05
C ASP A 371 -21.25 8.80 24.72
N THR A 372 -20.65 9.28 23.62
CA THR A 372 -20.82 8.70 22.27
C THR A 372 -19.48 8.54 21.58
N GLU A 373 -19.22 7.34 21.07
CA GLU A 373 -18.03 7.07 20.24
C GLU A 373 -18.11 7.85 18.92
N GLY A 374 -17.03 8.52 18.53
CA GLY A 374 -16.95 9.24 17.27
C GLY A 374 -16.68 8.31 16.08
N ALA A 375 -17.07 8.77 14.88
CA ALA A 375 -16.94 7.98 13.66
C ALA A 375 -15.50 7.52 13.38
N LEU A 376 -14.49 8.34 13.68
CA LEU A 376 -13.08 7.98 13.46
C LEU A 376 -12.67 6.77 14.32
N GLN A 377 -13.03 6.79 15.60
CA GLN A 377 -12.72 5.70 16.51
C GLN A 377 -13.54 4.45 16.19
N HIS A 378 -14.84 4.61 15.88
CA HIS A 378 -15.74 3.51 15.51
C HIS A 378 -15.21 2.75 14.29
N ILE A 379 -14.83 3.46 13.23
CA ILE A 379 -14.28 2.84 12.02
C ILE A 379 -12.95 2.15 12.30
N ALA A 380 -12.04 2.82 13.02
CA ALA A 380 -10.76 2.21 13.39
C ALA A 380 -10.95 0.95 14.27
N SER A 381 -11.91 0.97 15.21
CA SER A 381 -12.28 -0.18 16.05
C SER A 381 -12.84 -1.33 15.19
N THR A 382 -13.70 -1.02 14.23
CA THR A 382 -14.28 -2.01 13.30
C THR A 382 -13.21 -2.70 12.47
N ILE A 383 -12.24 -1.94 11.94
CA ILE A 383 -11.09 -2.50 11.22
C ILE A 383 -10.25 -3.36 12.18
N GLY A 384 -9.91 -2.82 13.36
CA GLY A 384 -9.10 -3.52 14.35
C GLY A 384 -9.70 -4.86 14.78
N GLN A 385 -11.01 -4.91 15.05
CA GLN A 385 -11.73 -6.14 15.40
C GLN A 385 -11.62 -7.19 14.27
N ARG A 386 -11.76 -6.77 13.02
CA ARG A 386 -11.72 -7.66 11.86
C ARG A 386 -10.33 -8.28 11.64
N PHE A 387 -9.27 -7.53 11.95
CA PHE A 387 -7.88 -7.97 11.81
C PHE A 387 -7.24 -8.49 13.10
N GLY A 388 -7.95 -8.42 14.24
CA GLY A 388 -7.40 -8.78 15.55
C GLY A 388 -6.33 -7.80 16.05
N ILE A 389 -6.47 -6.51 15.73
CA ILE A 389 -5.53 -5.43 16.08
C ILE A 389 -6.21 -4.51 17.11
N ALA A 390 -5.57 -4.29 18.25
CA ALA A 390 -6.07 -3.35 19.25
C ALA A 390 -5.76 -1.89 18.84
N LEU A 391 -6.65 -0.96 19.17
CA LEU A 391 -6.44 0.47 18.85
C LEU A 391 -5.14 1.03 19.44
N GLU A 392 -4.78 0.60 20.64
CA GLU A 392 -3.55 1.06 21.31
C GLU A 392 -2.26 0.67 20.56
N GLU A 393 -2.31 -0.38 19.72
CA GLU A 393 -1.17 -0.81 18.90
C GLU A 393 -0.88 0.12 17.74
N VAL A 394 -1.86 0.96 17.35
CA VAL A 394 -1.75 1.89 16.21
C VAL A 394 -1.70 3.36 16.62
N LYS A 395 -2.10 3.71 17.86
CA LYS A 395 -2.17 5.09 18.32
C LYS A 395 -0.80 5.73 18.56
N ARG A 396 0.14 5.01 19.16
CA ARG A 396 1.41 5.58 19.64
C ARG A 396 2.63 4.84 19.10
N ASN A 397 3.65 5.60 18.75
CA ASN A 397 5.00 5.07 18.58
C ASN A 397 5.57 4.72 19.98
N ARG A 398 6.02 3.49 20.15
CA ARG A 398 6.72 3.03 21.36
C ARG A 398 8.21 2.94 21.12
#